data_fdb1db737ed9780a31e537356d396c4f
#
_entry.id   fdb1db737ed9780a31e537356d396c4f
#
_cell.length_a   1.000
_cell.length_b   1.000
_cell.length_c   1.000
_cell.angle_alpha   90.00
_cell.angle_beta   90.00
_cell.angle_gamma   90.00
#
_symmetry.space_group_name_H-M   'P 1'
#
loop_
_entity.id
_entity.type
_entity.pdbx_description
1 polymer ?
#
loop_
_entity_poly.entity_id
_entity_poly.type
_entity_poly.pdbx_seq_one_letter_code
_entity_poly.pdbx_strand_id
1 'polypeptide(L)'
;MPSYLANPGGILEVPLSLDNAAGLAAIQVQVNFDPEVLELQAVTAGPLGAAFELSQGNGDGFVQLTFFRGEALAGGAGRLAVLKFRANPGAETSLFSELAIADLSLSDSTGVIDLRQKDMLVTTNGQVAVTVQQNIDNARNGLPDWWEMQHGLDPLAANADLDPEHDGLPNLLEYAFGGNPKVADAQARGIQAGRVAVGGESFLGVGFYRRLGDAALVLRLQESQDLGFWSDLNLSQQTIGTPQNMGDGTEFVNVRGTLSATGANAEPQGFLRVVVERP
;
A
#
# COMPACT_ATOMS: atom_id res chain seq x y z
N MET A 1 13.75 16.92 9.93
CA MET A 1 12.31 16.72 9.70
C MET A 1 12.10 15.30 9.21
N PRO A 2 11.18 14.53 9.76
CA PRO A 2 10.84 13.24 9.20
C PRO A 2 10.24 13.44 7.81
N SER A 3 10.69 12.64 6.86
CA SER A 3 10.19 12.67 5.49
C SER A 3 9.58 11.31 5.15
N TYR A 4 8.43 11.33 4.52
CA TYR A 4 7.69 10.15 4.11
C TYR A 4 7.55 10.17 2.59
N LEU A 5 7.66 9.01 1.97
CA LEU A 5 7.44 8.82 0.54
C LEU A 5 6.23 7.93 0.33
N ALA A 6 5.40 8.28 -0.62
CA ALA A 6 4.27 7.46 -1.05
C ALA A 6 4.12 7.48 -2.56
N ASN A 7 3.60 6.39 -3.10
CA ASN A 7 3.08 6.35 -4.46
C ASN A 7 1.64 6.86 -4.48
N PRO A 8 1.11 7.33 -5.61
CA PRO A 8 -0.30 7.65 -5.76
C PRO A 8 -1.19 6.49 -5.28
N GLY A 9 -2.16 6.79 -4.43
CA GLY A 9 -3.03 5.80 -3.80
C GLY A 9 -2.42 5.00 -2.64
N GLY A 10 -1.12 5.16 -2.38
CA GLY A 10 -0.42 4.50 -1.29
C GLY A 10 -0.88 4.96 0.09
N ILE A 11 -0.74 4.09 1.07
CA ILE A 11 -1.09 4.37 2.48
C ILE A 11 0.18 4.73 3.25
N LEU A 12 0.05 5.75 4.08
CA LEU A 12 1.09 6.24 4.98
C LEU A 12 0.60 6.21 6.42
N GLU A 13 1.44 5.78 7.34
CA GLU A 13 1.21 5.88 8.77
C GLU A 13 2.20 6.87 9.38
N VAL A 14 1.68 7.99 9.85
CA VAL A 14 2.48 9.08 10.41
C VAL A 14 2.27 9.15 11.92
N PRO A 15 3.31 8.84 12.72
CA PRO A 15 3.22 8.90 14.15
C PRO A 15 3.26 10.37 14.66
N LEU A 16 2.35 10.71 15.55
CA LEU A 16 2.39 11.89 16.38
C LEU A 16 2.93 11.47 17.76
N SER A 17 4.05 12.05 18.16
CA SER A 17 4.74 11.65 19.41
C SER A 17 4.99 12.85 20.31
N LEU A 18 5.13 12.55 21.60
CA LEU A 18 5.50 13.51 22.63
C LEU A 18 6.70 12.97 23.41
N ASP A 19 7.71 13.81 23.62
CA ASP A 19 8.94 13.41 24.30
C ASP A 19 8.79 13.39 25.82
N ASN A 20 7.84 14.15 26.36
CA ASN A 20 7.53 14.17 27.78
C ASN A 20 6.06 14.51 28.01
N ALA A 21 5.35 13.66 28.70
CA ALA A 21 3.95 13.84 29.08
C ALA A 21 3.75 14.02 30.60
N ALA A 22 4.83 14.19 31.37
CA ALA A 22 4.71 14.36 32.82
C ALA A 22 3.89 15.62 33.17
N GLY A 23 2.92 15.46 34.05
CA GLY A 23 2.05 16.55 34.49
C GLY A 23 0.90 16.87 33.53
N LEU A 24 0.77 16.24 32.37
CA LEU A 24 -0.30 16.55 31.41
C LEU A 24 -1.60 15.81 31.74
N ALA A 25 -2.70 16.57 31.72
CA ALA A 25 -4.06 16.07 31.83
C ALA A 25 -4.84 16.25 30.52
N ALA A 26 -4.45 17.21 29.68
CA ALA A 26 -5.03 17.34 28.34
C ALA A 26 -3.99 17.82 27.32
N ILE A 27 -4.19 17.39 26.08
CA ILE A 27 -3.38 17.76 24.91
C ILE A 27 -4.36 18.06 23.78
N GLN A 28 -4.29 19.24 23.21
CA GLN A 28 -4.99 19.58 21.98
C GLN A 28 -3.95 19.90 20.92
N VAL A 29 -4.05 19.26 19.77
CA VAL A 29 -3.11 19.45 18.66
C VAL A 29 -3.87 19.49 17.35
N GLN A 30 -3.52 20.45 16.50
CA GLN A 30 -3.96 20.50 15.12
C GLN A 30 -2.81 20.20 14.17
N VAL A 31 -3.03 19.25 13.28
CA VAL A 31 -2.09 18.91 12.21
C VAL A 31 -2.72 19.30 10.88
N ASN A 32 -2.06 20.20 10.16
CA ASN A 32 -2.44 20.61 8.83
C ASN A 32 -1.71 19.78 7.78
N PHE A 33 -2.37 19.55 6.65
CA PHE A 33 -1.83 18.86 5.48
C PHE A 33 -2.49 19.42 4.22
N ASP A 34 -1.92 19.14 3.05
CA ASP A 34 -2.52 19.51 1.78
C ASP A 34 -3.58 18.45 1.36
N PRO A 35 -4.88 18.81 1.29
CA PRO A 35 -5.94 17.88 0.94
C PRO A 35 -5.92 17.45 -0.54
N GLU A 36 -5.22 18.19 -1.41
CA GLU A 36 -5.00 17.77 -2.80
C GLU A 36 -3.94 16.66 -2.90
N VAL A 37 -3.08 16.53 -1.87
CA VAL A 37 -1.99 15.54 -1.81
C VAL A 37 -2.34 14.35 -0.95
N LEU A 38 -3.01 14.58 0.19
CA LEU A 38 -3.28 13.58 1.21
C LEU A 38 -4.75 13.57 1.63
N GLU A 39 -5.30 12.39 1.80
CA GLU A 39 -6.62 12.15 2.39
C GLU A 39 -6.44 11.42 3.74
N LEU A 40 -6.93 12.01 4.83
CA LEU A 40 -6.91 11.36 6.14
C LEU A 40 -7.93 10.21 6.18
N GLN A 41 -7.45 8.99 6.39
CA GLN A 41 -8.29 7.79 6.43
C GLN A 41 -8.71 7.41 7.85
N ALA A 42 -7.78 7.51 8.80
CA ALA A 42 -8.03 7.15 10.18
C ALA A 42 -7.03 7.81 11.14
N VAL A 43 -7.44 7.91 12.40
CA VAL A 43 -6.58 8.23 13.54
C VAL A 43 -6.73 7.12 14.57
N THR A 44 -5.62 6.58 15.03
CA THR A 44 -5.59 5.57 16.10
C THR A 44 -4.74 6.06 17.25
N ALA A 45 -5.21 5.85 18.49
CA ALA A 45 -4.41 6.18 19.66
C ALA A 45 -3.13 5.32 19.71
N GLY A 46 -1.99 5.97 19.93
CA GLY A 46 -0.71 5.30 20.19
C GLY A 46 -0.62 4.80 21.64
N PRO A 47 0.47 4.11 22.02
CA PRO A 47 0.64 3.59 23.38
C PRO A 47 0.52 4.65 24.47
N LEU A 48 1.07 5.85 24.25
CA LEU A 48 0.93 6.97 25.18
C LEU A 48 -0.49 7.55 25.13
N GLY A 49 -1.06 7.70 23.94
CA GLY A 49 -2.40 8.23 23.75
C GLY A 49 -3.51 7.36 24.32
N ALA A 50 -3.29 6.05 24.43
CA ALA A 50 -4.23 5.12 25.05
C ALA A 50 -4.47 5.38 26.56
N ALA A 51 -3.61 6.20 27.20
CA ALA A 51 -3.83 6.66 28.57
C ALA A 51 -4.83 7.83 28.66
N PHE A 52 -5.32 8.34 27.54
CA PHE A 52 -6.26 9.45 27.42
C PHE A 52 -7.53 9.02 26.69
N GLU A 53 -8.61 9.76 26.90
CA GLU A 53 -9.74 9.73 25.98
C GLU A 53 -9.40 10.58 24.75
N LEU A 54 -9.57 10.01 23.56
CA LEU A 54 -9.29 10.69 22.29
C LEU A 54 -10.59 11.16 21.64
N SER A 55 -10.66 12.44 21.35
CA SER A 55 -11.66 13.04 20.46
C SER A 55 -10.98 13.64 19.25
N GLN A 56 -11.62 13.54 18.08
CA GLN A 56 -11.11 14.12 16.84
C GLN A 56 -12.16 14.98 16.15
N GLY A 57 -11.69 16.05 15.51
CA GLY A 57 -12.42 16.88 14.57
C GLY A 57 -11.63 16.97 13.27
N ASN A 58 -12.29 16.75 12.13
CA ASN A 58 -11.66 16.82 10.82
C ASN A 58 -12.21 18.01 10.05
N GLY A 59 -11.35 18.65 9.27
CA GLY A 59 -11.71 19.65 8.28
C GLY A 59 -10.95 19.44 6.99
N ASP A 60 -11.18 20.32 6.02
CA ASP A 60 -10.46 20.29 4.77
C ASP A 60 -9.00 20.71 5.03
N GLY A 61 -8.07 19.77 4.83
CA GLY A 61 -6.64 19.99 5.04
C GLY A 61 -6.18 20.05 6.50
N PHE A 62 -7.00 19.63 7.47
CA PHE A 62 -6.53 19.51 8.85
C PHE A 62 -7.25 18.42 9.65
N VAL A 63 -6.58 17.97 10.71
CA VAL A 63 -7.16 17.17 11.78
C VAL A 63 -6.84 17.81 13.12
N GLN A 64 -7.85 17.97 13.97
CA GLN A 64 -7.71 18.40 15.36
C GLN A 64 -7.92 17.20 16.27
N LEU A 65 -6.95 16.94 17.14
CA LEU A 65 -6.97 15.87 18.11
C LEU A 65 -6.99 16.45 19.51
N THR A 66 -7.89 15.94 20.34
CA THR A 66 -7.96 16.30 21.75
C THR A 66 -7.82 15.02 22.58
N PHE A 67 -6.80 14.98 23.39
CA PHE A 67 -6.54 13.92 24.37
C PHE A 67 -6.88 14.48 25.75
N PHE A 68 -7.73 13.79 26.49
CA PHE A 68 -8.19 14.23 27.80
C PHE A 68 -8.15 13.07 28.81
N ARG A 69 -7.84 13.39 30.07
CA ARG A 69 -7.94 12.49 31.20
C ARG A 69 -8.25 13.25 32.48
N GLY A 70 -8.84 12.56 33.46
CA GLY A 70 -9.26 13.19 34.74
C GLY A 70 -8.11 13.59 35.64
N GLU A 71 -6.93 12.94 35.52
CA GLU A 71 -5.76 13.18 36.35
C GLU A 71 -4.51 13.32 35.49
N ALA A 72 -3.57 14.15 35.93
CA ALA A 72 -2.30 14.34 35.21
C ALA A 72 -1.46 13.06 35.19
N LEU A 73 -0.75 12.82 34.07
CA LEU A 73 0.21 11.73 33.98
C LEU A 73 1.41 11.96 34.90
N ALA A 74 1.86 10.91 35.57
CA ALA A 74 3.08 10.96 36.38
C ALA A 74 4.34 11.13 35.51
N GLY A 75 4.28 10.68 34.26
CA GLY A 75 5.37 10.78 33.28
C GLY A 75 5.08 9.92 32.07
N GLY A 76 5.98 9.96 31.09
CA GLY A 76 5.91 9.15 29.89
C GLY A 76 6.32 9.92 28.63
N ALA A 77 6.77 9.17 27.65
CA ALA A 77 7.09 9.63 26.31
C ALA A 77 6.59 8.59 25.31
N GLY A 78 6.35 8.98 24.07
CA GLY A 78 6.01 8.05 23.02
C GLY A 78 4.91 8.54 22.09
N ARG A 79 4.32 7.59 21.34
CA ARG A 79 3.30 7.91 20.36
C ARG A 79 1.95 8.21 21.02
N LEU A 80 1.44 9.42 20.74
CA LEU A 80 0.10 9.84 21.09
C LEU A 80 -0.93 9.27 20.13
N ALA A 81 -0.65 9.39 18.83
CA ALA A 81 -1.52 8.89 17.78
C ALA A 81 -0.71 8.41 16.58
N VAL A 82 -1.37 7.65 15.73
CA VAL A 82 -0.94 7.37 14.36
C VAL A 82 -2.01 7.91 13.44
N LEU A 83 -1.61 8.82 12.54
CA LEU A 83 -2.46 9.35 11.48
C LEU A 83 -2.23 8.51 10.23
N LYS A 84 -3.29 7.91 9.73
CA LYS A 84 -3.27 7.12 8.51
C LYS A 84 -3.77 7.96 7.35
N PHE A 85 -2.90 8.24 6.40
CA PHE A 85 -3.22 8.98 5.18
C PHE A 85 -3.21 8.06 3.97
N ARG A 86 -4.01 8.42 2.98
CA ARG A 86 -3.91 7.93 1.62
C ARG A 86 -3.36 9.04 0.75
N ALA A 87 -2.32 8.74 -0.03
CA ALA A 87 -1.83 9.66 -1.06
C ALA A 87 -2.85 9.78 -2.19
N ASN A 88 -3.00 10.97 -2.77
CA ASN A 88 -3.95 11.20 -3.87
C ASN A 88 -3.71 10.18 -5.01
N PRO A 89 -4.68 9.33 -5.33
CA PRO A 89 -4.54 8.32 -6.38
C PRO A 89 -4.54 8.91 -7.80
N GLY A 90 -5.03 10.15 -7.96
CA GLY A 90 -5.07 10.86 -9.24
C GLY A 90 -3.86 11.75 -9.51
N ALA A 91 -2.79 11.66 -8.70
CA ALA A 91 -1.59 12.45 -8.90
C ALA A 91 -0.90 12.08 -10.22
N GLU A 92 -0.87 13.01 -11.17
CA GLU A 92 -0.17 12.86 -12.46
C GLU A 92 1.26 13.42 -12.44
N THR A 93 1.57 14.20 -11.42
CA THR A 93 2.90 14.78 -11.16
C THR A 93 3.28 14.57 -9.71
N SER A 94 4.57 14.67 -9.40
CA SER A 94 5.02 14.60 -8.00
C SER A 94 4.43 15.75 -7.20
N LEU A 95 3.75 15.42 -6.11
CA LEU A 95 3.11 16.35 -5.19
C LEU A 95 3.85 16.36 -3.86
N PHE A 96 3.64 17.40 -3.10
CA PHE A 96 4.32 17.62 -1.84
C PHE A 96 3.36 18.19 -0.80
N SER A 97 3.27 17.56 0.37
CA SER A 97 2.52 18.07 1.50
C SER A 97 3.42 18.25 2.71
N GLU A 98 3.40 19.42 3.30
CA GLU A 98 3.89 19.61 4.65
C GLU A 98 2.85 19.05 5.64
N LEU A 99 3.32 18.37 6.68
CA LEU A 99 2.54 18.01 7.86
C LEU A 99 2.92 18.96 8.97
N ALA A 100 2.14 20.03 9.11
CA ALA A 100 2.45 21.10 10.04
C ALA A 100 1.65 20.98 11.33
N ILE A 101 2.31 21.05 12.49
CA ILE A 101 1.63 21.28 13.77
C ILE A 101 1.26 22.75 13.84
N ALA A 102 0.00 23.05 13.51
CA ALA A 102 -0.51 24.42 13.40
C ALA A 102 -0.92 25.01 14.75
N ASP A 103 -1.48 24.17 15.62
CA ASP A 103 -1.86 24.57 16.98
C ASP A 103 -1.53 23.44 17.96
N LEU A 104 -1.03 23.81 19.13
CA LEU A 104 -0.75 22.89 20.22
C LEU A 104 -1.03 23.57 21.55
N SER A 105 -1.95 22.99 22.32
CA SER A 105 -2.27 23.41 23.68
C SER A 105 -2.08 22.23 24.62
N LEU A 106 -1.38 22.47 25.70
CA LEU A 106 -1.14 21.50 26.77
C LEU A 106 -1.74 22.00 28.06
N SER A 107 -2.37 21.11 28.82
CA SER A 107 -2.97 21.44 30.11
C SER A 107 -2.57 20.43 31.17
N ASP A 108 -2.35 20.91 32.37
CA ASP A 108 -2.30 20.09 33.59
C ASP A 108 -3.70 20.06 34.25
N SER A 109 -3.82 19.54 35.46
CA SER A 109 -5.07 19.49 36.22
C SER A 109 -5.53 20.87 36.73
N THR A 110 -4.73 21.92 36.57
CA THR A 110 -5.04 23.29 37.07
C THR A 110 -5.31 24.29 35.96
N GLY A 111 -4.96 23.98 34.71
CA GLY A 111 -5.19 24.84 33.55
C GLY A 111 -4.21 24.66 32.42
N VAL A 112 -4.25 25.56 31.44
CA VAL A 112 -3.38 25.54 30.26
C VAL A 112 -1.95 25.87 30.67
N ILE A 113 -1.00 25.05 30.22
CA ILE A 113 0.43 25.27 30.40
C ILE A 113 0.94 26.03 29.18
N ASP A 114 1.39 27.27 29.38
CA ASP A 114 2.04 28.03 28.31
C ASP A 114 3.52 27.63 28.19
N LEU A 115 3.79 26.57 27.41
CA LEU A 115 5.14 26.09 27.18
C LEU A 115 5.94 26.99 26.23
N ARG A 116 5.28 27.85 25.44
CA ARG A 116 5.97 28.79 24.55
C ARG A 116 6.69 29.88 25.32
N GLN A 117 6.12 30.32 26.45
CA GLN A 117 6.78 31.28 27.33
C GLN A 117 7.97 30.67 28.11
N LYS A 118 8.06 29.34 28.17
CA LYS A 118 9.09 28.61 28.91
C LYS A 118 10.21 28.07 28.04
N ASP A 119 10.21 28.38 26.72
CA ASP A 119 11.13 27.82 25.72
C ASP A 119 11.25 26.27 25.75
N MET A 120 10.18 25.60 26.21
CA MET A 120 10.18 24.14 26.40
C MET A 120 9.48 23.40 25.29
N LEU A 121 8.88 24.10 24.31
CA LEU A 121 8.14 23.51 23.23
C LEU A 121 8.92 23.62 21.91
N VAL A 122 9.38 22.49 21.41
CA VAL A 122 9.89 22.36 20.04
C VAL A 122 8.95 21.47 19.27
N THR A 123 8.27 22.03 18.27
CA THR A 123 7.48 21.24 17.30
C THR A 123 8.32 20.89 16.09
N THR A 124 8.26 19.65 15.67
CA THR A 124 8.93 19.20 14.45
C THR A 124 7.88 18.82 13.43
N ASN A 125 7.75 19.62 12.38
CA ASN A 125 6.87 19.29 11.26
C ASN A 125 7.42 18.12 10.45
N GLY A 126 6.52 17.40 9.79
CA GLY A 126 6.87 16.36 8.85
C GLY A 126 6.65 16.82 7.42
N GLN A 127 7.14 16.06 6.47
CA GLN A 127 6.90 16.26 5.05
C GLN A 127 6.51 14.95 4.40
N VAL A 128 5.53 14.99 3.50
CA VAL A 128 5.16 13.87 2.65
C VAL A 128 5.37 14.26 1.20
N ALA A 129 6.21 13.51 0.51
CA ALA A 129 6.33 13.60 -0.93
C ALA A 129 5.54 12.43 -1.56
N VAL A 130 4.53 12.77 -2.35
CA VAL A 130 3.88 11.81 -3.25
C VAL A 130 4.65 11.85 -4.56
N THR A 131 5.48 10.85 -4.79
CA THR A 131 6.24 10.73 -6.02
C THR A 131 5.43 9.99 -7.05
N VAL A 132 5.06 10.67 -8.13
CA VAL A 132 4.66 9.99 -9.35
C VAL A 132 5.94 9.39 -9.94
N GLN A 133 6.12 8.12 -9.69
CA GLN A 133 7.16 7.37 -10.35
C GLN A 133 6.75 7.26 -11.82
N GLN A 134 7.41 8.06 -12.67
CA GLN A 134 7.25 7.89 -14.10
C GLN A 134 7.74 6.47 -14.42
N ASN A 135 6.88 5.69 -15.07
CA ASN A 135 7.21 4.34 -15.53
C ASN A 135 8.20 4.39 -16.71
N ILE A 136 9.29 5.13 -16.54
CA ILE A 136 10.40 5.18 -17.48
C ILE A 136 11.09 3.83 -17.45
N ASP A 137 11.34 3.29 -18.61
CA ASP A 137 12.07 2.05 -18.84
C ASP A 137 13.13 2.34 -19.91
N ASN A 138 14.32 2.76 -19.45
CA ASN A 138 15.43 3.13 -20.35
C ASN A 138 16.03 1.93 -21.05
N ALA A 139 16.05 0.77 -20.41
CA ALA A 139 16.53 -0.48 -21.01
C ALA A 139 15.52 -1.09 -21.99
N ARG A 140 14.26 -0.66 -21.96
CA ARG A 140 13.14 -1.26 -22.71
C ARG A 140 13.03 -2.75 -22.46
N ASN A 141 13.19 -3.14 -21.21
CA ASN A 141 13.17 -4.52 -20.76
C ASN A 141 11.83 -4.92 -20.12
N GLY A 142 10.87 -3.99 -20.03
CA GLY A 142 9.57 -4.20 -19.38
C GLY A 142 9.57 -3.92 -17.87
N LEU A 143 10.69 -3.50 -17.28
CA LEU A 143 10.79 -3.10 -15.89
C LEU A 143 10.94 -1.57 -15.79
N PRO A 144 10.20 -0.90 -14.90
CA PRO A 144 10.45 0.51 -14.64
C PRO A 144 11.79 0.72 -13.95
N ASP A 145 12.58 1.69 -14.40
CA ASP A 145 13.89 2.05 -13.83
C ASP A 145 13.84 2.23 -12.31
N TRP A 146 12.75 2.85 -11.80
CA TRP A 146 12.61 3.09 -10.38
C TRP A 146 12.52 1.79 -9.57
N TRP A 147 11.83 0.76 -10.10
CA TRP A 147 11.72 -0.53 -9.43
C TRP A 147 13.07 -1.26 -9.44
N GLU A 148 13.77 -1.22 -10.57
CA GLU A 148 15.11 -1.77 -10.68
C GLU A 148 16.07 -1.12 -9.69
N MET A 149 16.10 0.23 -9.63
CA MET A 149 16.92 0.98 -8.66
C MET A 149 16.53 0.68 -7.21
N GLN A 150 15.23 0.60 -6.91
CA GLN A 150 14.75 0.26 -5.56
C GLN A 150 15.27 -1.10 -5.10
N HIS A 151 15.39 -2.04 -6.02
CA HIS A 151 15.91 -3.39 -5.76
C HIS A 151 17.41 -3.53 -6.03
N GLY A 152 18.11 -2.40 -6.35
CA GLY A 152 19.55 -2.38 -6.62
C GLY A 152 19.92 -3.19 -7.87
N LEU A 153 19.03 -3.20 -8.85
CA LEU A 153 19.28 -3.66 -10.22
C LEU A 153 19.79 -2.48 -11.06
N ASP A 154 20.46 -2.77 -12.16
CA ASP A 154 20.92 -1.72 -13.10
C ASP A 154 19.81 -1.41 -14.10
N PRO A 155 19.24 -0.18 -14.09
CA PRO A 155 18.13 0.19 -14.96
C PRO A 155 18.53 0.34 -16.45
N LEU A 156 19.78 0.12 -16.79
CA LEU A 156 20.26 0.10 -18.18
C LEU A 156 20.54 -1.31 -18.68
N ALA A 157 20.35 -2.32 -17.85
CA ALA A 157 20.57 -3.72 -18.20
C ALA A 157 19.28 -4.47 -18.53
N ALA A 158 19.38 -5.56 -19.27
CA ALA A 158 18.23 -6.43 -19.56
C ALA A 158 17.98 -7.37 -18.38
N ASN A 159 17.26 -6.90 -17.37
CA ASN A 159 17.03 -7.61 -16.11
C ASN A 159 15.74 -8.43 -16.06
N ALA A 160 14.78 -8.18 -16.95
CA ALA A 160 13.40 -8.69 -16.82
C ALA A 160 13.31 -10.23 -16.76
N ASP A 161 14.11 -10.91 -17.53
CA ASP A 161 14.12 -12.38 -17.63
C ASP A 161 15.05 -13.05 -16.61
N LEU A 162 15.77 -12.26 -15.80
CA LEU A 162 16.66 -12.80 -14.77
C LEU A 162 15.87 -13.24 -13.55
N ASP A 163 16.35 -14.30 -12.91
CA ASP A 163 15.89 -14.89 -11.65
C ASP A 163 17.11 -15.08 -10.73
N PRO A 164 17.60 -14.00 -10.08
CA PRO A 164 18.85 -14.05 -9.33
C PRO A 164 18.80 -14.93 -8.08
N GLU A 165 17.64 -15.00 -7.41
CA GLU A 165 17.41 -15.79 -6.20
C GLU A 165 16.97 -17.22 -6.48
N HIS A 166 16.76 -17.58 -7.77
CA HIS A 166 16.47 -18.94 -8.26
C HIS A 166 15.20 -19.56 -7.66
N ASP A 167 14.13 -18.78 -7.54
CA ASP A 167 12.86 -19.27 -7.02
C ASP A 167 11.84 -19.63 -8.12
N GLY A 168 12.18 -19.35 -9.38
CA GLY A 168 11.37 -19.64 -10.55
C GLY A 168 10.49 -18.50 -11.03
N LEU A 169 10.55 -17.31 -10.39
CA LEU A 169 9.91 -16.09 -10.84
C LEU A 169 10.95 -15.12 -11.43
N PRO A 170 10.99 -14.91 -12.75
CA PRO A 170 11.78 -13.83 -13.33
C PRO A 170 11.36 -12.46 -12.81
N ASN A 171 12.28 -11.50 -12.78
CA ASN A 171 12.08 -10.16 -12.27
C ASN A 171 10.80 -9.45 -12.80
N LEU A 172 10.42 -9.67 -14.07
CA LEU A 172 9.19 -9.12 -14.63
C LEU A 172 7.94 -9.69 -13.94
N LEU A 173 7.95 -10.99 -13.64
CA LEU A 173 6.83 -11.60 -12.90
C LEU A 173 6.79 -11.13 -11.46
N GLU A 174 7.95 -10.94 -10.84
CA GLU A 174 8.01 -10.37 -9.50
C GLU A 174 7.53 -8.93 -9.46
N TYR A 175 7.93 -8.11 -10.44
CA TYR A 175 7.36 -6.79 -10.60
C TYR A 175 5.83 -6.85 -10.70
N ALA A 176 5.32 -7.71 -11.58
CA ALA A 176 3.88 -7.84 -11.83
C ALA A 176 3.10 -8.36 -10.62
N PHE A 177 3.67 -9.27 -9.86
CA PHE A 177 3.01 -9.92 -8.72
C PHE A 177 3.36 -9.30 -7.36
N GLY A 178 4.25 -8.29 -7.33
CA GLY A 178 4.68 -7.61 -6.12
C GLY A 178 5.66 -8.42 -5.27
N GLY A 179 6.44 -9.29 -5.92
CA GLY A 179 7.55 -10.03 -5.32
C GLY A 179 8.81 -9.18 -5.11
N ASN A 180 9.87 -9.81 -4.63
CA ASN A 180 11.16 -9.17 -4.37
C ASN A 180 12.28 -9.93 -5.09
N PRO A 181 12.96 -9.36 -6.12
CA PRO A 181 13.97 -10.01 -6.97
C PRO A 181 15.27 -10.38 -6.24
N LYS A 182 15.27 -10.37 -4.92
CA LYS A 182 16.40 -10.77 -4.06
C LYS A 182 15.99 -11.71 -2.93
N VAL A 183 14.74 -12.16 -2.94
CA VAL A 183 14.20 -13.02 -1.88
C VAL A 183 13.37 -14.13 -2.53
N ALA A 184 13.75 -15.36 -2.33
CA ALA A 184 13.00 -16.52 -2.85
C ALA A 184 11.58 -16.55 -2.22
N ASP A 185 10.62 -15.86 -2.84
CA ASP A 185 9.26 -15.70 -2.34
C ASP A 185 8.16 -16.21 -3.30
N ALA A 186 8.51 -16.96 -4.35
CA ALA A 186 7.58 -17.53 -5.32
C ALA A 186 6.43 -18.34 -4.69
N GLN A 187 6.64 -18.96 -3.54
CA GLN A 187 5.55 -19.66 -2.83
C GLN A 187 4.48 -18.69 -2.30
N ALA A 188 4.88 -17.48 -1.92
CA ALA A 188 3.99 -16.46 -1.39
C ALA A 188 3.38 -15.58 -2.49
N ARG A 189 4.15 -15.30 -3.55
CA ARG A 189 3.78 -14.36 -4.62
C ARG A 189 3.47 -15.01 -5.96
N GLY A 190 3.87 -16.25 -6.17
CA GLY A 190 3.63 -16.98 -7.42
C GLY A 190 2.16 -17.40 -7.62
N ILE A 191 1.93 -18.06 -8.75
CA ILE A 191 0.61 -18.54 -9.14
C ILE A 191 0.18 -19.72 -8.26
N GLN A 192 -1.01 -19.62 -7.70
CA GLN A 192 -1.65 -20.66 -6.90
C GLN A 192 -2.64 -21.42 -7.79
N ALA A 193 -2.23 -22.57 -8.31
CA ALA A 193 -3.08 -23.38 -9.17
C ALA A 193 -4.04 -24.27 -8.34
N GLY A 194 -5.26 -24.44 -8.82
CA GLY A 194 -6.26 -25.24 -8.15
C GLY A 194 -7.45 -25.60 -9.03
N ARG A 195 -8.51 -26.10 -8.42
CA ARG A 195 -9.80 -26.32 -9.06
C ARG A 195 -10.87 -25.49 -8.38
N VAL A 196 -11.79 -24.99 -9.19
CA VAL A 196 -12.91 -24.15 -8.74
C VAL A 196 -14.22 -24.79 -9.18
N ALA A 197 -15.14 -24.95 -8.25
CA ALA A 197 -16.50 -25.46 -8.50
C ALA A 197 -17.44 -24.28 -8.73
N VAL A 198 -18.13 -24.27 -9.87
CA VAL A 198 -19.16 -23.29 -10.21
C VAL A 198 -20.32 -24.01 -10.86
N GLY A 199 -21.53 -23.81 -10.35
CA GLY A 199 -22.73 -24.41 -10.91
C GLY A 199 -22.77 -25.95 -10.93
N GLY A 200 -22.01 -26.61 -10.07
CA GLY A 200 -21.89 -28.07 -10.03
C GLY A 200 -20.82 -28.65 -10.98
N GLU A 201 -20.15 -27.82 -11.75
CA GLU A 201 -19.02 -28.18 -12.60
C GLU A 201 -17.69 -27.75 -11.98
N SER A 202 -16.59 -28.38 -12.38
CA SER A 202 -15.23 -28.10 -11.88
C SER A 202 -14.38 -27.58 -13.02
N PHE A 203 -13.69 -26.46 -12.77
CA PHE A 203 -12.83 -25.77 -13.73
C PHE A 203 -11.39 -25.68 -13.17
N LEU A 204 -10.41 -25.54 -14.06
CA LEU A 204 -9.10 -25.07 -13.64
C LEU A 204 -9.22 -23.64 -13.10
N GLY A 205 -8.54 -23.38 -12.00
CA GLY A 205 -8.48 -22.07 -11.40
C GLY A 205 -7.05 -21.69 -11.05
N VAL A 206 -6.78 -20.39 -11.07
CA VAL A 206 -5.50 -19.82 -10.60
C VAL A 206 -5.79 -18.61 -9.74
N GLY A 207 -5.10 -18.52 -8.60
CA GLY A 207 -4.97 -17.31 -7.79
C GLY A 207 -3.62 -16.68 -8.03
N PHE A 208 -3.57 -15.36 -8.17
CA PHE A 208 -2.31 -14.64 -8.32
C PHE A 208 -2.46 -13.19 -7.83
N TYR A 209 -1.32 -12.60 -7.49
CA TYR A 209 -1.24 -11.18 -7.20
C TYR A 209 -1.11 -10.40 -8.51
N ARG A 210 -1.61 -9.18 -8.54
CA ARG A 210 -1.34 -8.25 -9.64
C ARG A 210 -1.07 -6.86 -9.11
N ARG A 211 -0.09 -6.19 -9.68
CA ARG A 211 0.26 -4.81 -9.37
C ARG A 211 -0.85 -3.87 -9.84
N LEU A 212 -1.14 -2.89 -8.99
CA LEU A 212 -2.06 -1.80 -9.29
C LEU A 212 -1.27 -0.55 -9.73
N GLY A 213 -1.92 0.32 -10.51
CA GLY A 213 -1.38 1.64 -10.84
C GLY A 213 -0.35 1.70 -11.98
N ASP A 214 -0.03 0.57 -12.65
CA ASP A 214 0.76 0.59 -13.88
C ASP A 214 -0.10 0.24 -15.09
N ALA A 215 -0.49 1.28 -15.86
CA ALA A 215 -1.31 1.11 -17.05
C ALA A 215 -0.59 0.42 -18.23
N ALA A 216 0.75 0.39 -18.19
CA ALA A 216 1.55 -0.31 -19.20
C ALA A 216 1.66 -1.82 -18.93
N LEU A 217 1.41 -2.25 -17.69
CA LEU A 217 1.44 -3.65 -17.31
C LEU A 217 0.17 -4.37 -17.74
N VAL A 218 0.30 -5.32 -18.66
CA VAL A 218 -0.81 -6.10 -19.19
C VAL A 218 -0.73 -7.53 -18.69
N LEU A 219 -1.78 -7.98 -17.99
CA LEU A 219 -1.94 -9.38 -17.59
C LEU A 219 -3.08 -10.00 -18.40
N ARG A 220 -2.77 -11.08 -19.11
CA ARG A 220 -3.76 -11.85 -19.88
C ARG A 220 -3.91 -13.25 -19.29
N LEU A 221 -5.15 -13.69 -19.17
CA LEU A 221 -5.49 -15.07 -18.87
C LEU A 221 -5.71 -15.80 -20.18
N GLN A 222 -5.02 -16.92 -20.38
CA GLN A 222 -5.15 -17.71 -21.60
C GLN A 222 -5.44 -19.17 -21.28
N GLU A 223 -6.21 -19.80 -22.14
CA GLU A 223 -6.62 -21.19 -22.02
C GLU A 223 -6.28 -21.98 -23.31
N SER A 224 -5.92 -23.24 -23.15
CA SER A 224 -5.60 -24.15 -24.24
C SER A 224 -6.06 -25.57 -23.94
N GLN A 225 -6.36 -26.34 -24.98
CA GLN A 225 -6.62 -27.79 -24.88
C GLN A 225 -5.41 -28.64 -25.28
N ASP A 226 -4.44 -28.09 -26.00
CA ASP A 226 -3.34 -28.84 -26.63
C ASP A 226 -1.96 -28.23 -26.42
N LEU A 227 -1.85 -27.10 -25.68
CA LEU A 227 -0.63 -26.29 -25.52
C LEU A 227 -0.11 -25.63 -26.80
N GLY A 228 -0.69 -25.94 -27.96
CA GLY A 228 -0.30 -25.37 -29.26
C GLY A 228 -1.05 -24.11 -29.59
N PHE A 229 -2.34 -24.10 -29.32
CA PHE A 229 -3.20 -22.94 -29.55
C PHE A 229 -3.75 -22.38 -28.23
N TRP A 230 -3.56 -21.07 -27.99
CA TRP A 230 -3.98 -20.38 -26.79
C TRP A 230 -5.02 -19.30 -27.12
N SER A 231 -6.11 -19.31 -26.41
CA SER A 231 -7.18 -18.31 -26.52
C SER A 231 -7.16 -17.38 -25.34
N ASP A 232 -7.24 -16.08 -25.59
CA ASP A 232 -7.39 -15.07 -24.53
C ASP A 232 -8.77 -15.18 -23.88
N LEU A 233 -8.80 -15.16 -22.57
CA LEU A 233 -10.00 -15.08 -21.76
C LEU A 233 -10.16 -13.68 -21.19
N ASN A 234 -11.41 -13.22 -21.09
CA ASN A 234 -11.69 -11.95 -20.45
C ASN A 234 -11.48 -12.08 -18.93
N LEU A 235 -10.40 -11.50 -18.42
CA LEU A 235 -9.98 -11.60 -17.02
C LEU A 235 -11.10 -11.19 -16.04
N SER A 236 -11.82 -10.10 -16.33
CA SER A 236 -12.89 -9.63 -15.44
C SER A 236 -14.11 -10.56 -15.41
N GLN A 237 -14.42 -11.22 -16.52
CA GLN A 237 -15.51 -12.21 -16.57
C GLN A 237 -15.15 -13.55 -15.90
N GLN A 238 -13.86 -13.87 -15.87
CA GLN A 238 -13.35 -15.10 -15.24
C GLN A 238 -12.97 -14.91 -13.78
N THR A 239 -12.97 -13.68 -13.26
CA THR A 239 -12.68 -13.39 -11.85
C THR A 239 -13.77 -13.95 -10.93
N ILE A 240 -13.35 -14.65 -9.89
CA ILE A 240 -14.21 -15.26 -8.90
C ILE A 240 -14.16 -14.43 -7.63
N GLY A 241 -15.34 -13.97 -7.20
CA GLY A 241 -15.42 -13.10 -6.02
C GLY A 241 -14.89 -11.69 -6.29
N THR A 242 -14.59 -10.98 -5.22
CA THR A 242 -14.04 -9.63 -5.29
C THR A 242 -12.52 -9.69 -5.12
N PRO A 243 -11.73 -9.07 -5.99
CA PRO A 243 -10.28 -8.93 -5.79
C PRO A 243 -9.97 -8.33 -4.41
N GLN A 244 -8.99 -8.90 -3.74
CA GLN A 244 -8.59 -8.48 -2.41
C GLN A 244 -7.38 -7.53 -2.49
N ASN A 245 -7.57 -6.26 -2.15
CA ASN A 245 -6.47 -5.31 -2.04
C ASN A 245 -5.56 -5.68 -0.86
N MET A 246 -4.26 -5.83 -1.12
CA MET A 246 -3.27 -6.27 -0.13
C MET A 246 -2.66 -5.09 0.67
N GLY A 247 -2.92 -3.85 0.25
CA GLY A 247 -2.39 -2.64 0.90
C GLY A 247 -0.93 -2.32 0.56
N ASP A 248 -0.27 -3.11 -0.28
CA ASP A 248 1.13 -2.97 -0.72
C ASP A 248 1.26 -2.53 -2.20
N GLY A 249 0.17 -2.05 -2.79
CA GLY A 249 0.12 -1.70 -4.22
C GLY A 249 -0.23 -2.89 -5.11
N THR A 250 -0.60 -4.03 -4.53
CA THR A 250 -1.09 -5.20 -5.25
C THR A 250 -2.51 -5.59 -4.80
N GLU A 251 -3.19 -6.39 -5.62
CA GLU A 251 -4.40 -7.09 -5.23
C GLU A 251 -4.28 -8.58 -5.56
N PHE A 252 -4.93 -9.43 -4.77
CA PHE A 252 -5.03 -10.86 -5.05
C PHE A 252 -6.33 -11.16 -5.79
N VAL A 253 -6.22 -11.85 -6.91
CA VAL A 253 -7.36 -12.24 -7.75
C VAL A 253 -7.42 -13.75 -7.91
N ASN A 254 -8.64 -14.30 -7.85
CA ASN A 254 -8.91 -15.68 -8.22
C ASN A 254 -9.66 -15.69 -9.56
N VAL A 255 -9.19 -16.49 -10.49
CA VAL A 255 -9.81 -16.63 -11.81
C VAL A 255 -9.98 -18.11 -12.17
N ARG A 256 -10.88 -18.40 -13.11
CA ARG A 256 -11.06 -19.74 -13.64
C ARG A 256 -11.01 -19.75 -15.16
N GLY A 257 -10.70 -20.90 -15.72
CA GLY A 257 -10.88 -21.17 -17.14
C GLY A 257 -12.36 -21.38 -17.50
N THR A 258 -12.59 -21.61 -18.76
CA THR A 258 -13.92 -21.92 -19.30
C THR A 258 -14.10 -23.40 -19.59
N LEU A 259 -13.00 -24.16 -19.74
CA LEU A 259 -13.03 -25.61 -19.96
C LEU A 259 -13.41 -26.36 -18.68
N SER A 260 -14.55 -27.03 -18.71
CA SER A 260 -15.02 -27.83 -17.55
C SER A 260 -14.28 -29.16 -17.52
N ALA A 261 -13.80 -29.54 -16.35
CA ALA A 261 -13.18 -30.85 -16.11
C ALA A 261 -14.22 -31.92 -15.70
N THR A 262 -15.47 -31.53 -15.46
CA THR A 262 -16.57 -32.44 -15.03
C THR A 262 -17.88 -32.01 -15.71
N GLY A 263 -18.87 -32.91 -15.74
CA GLY A 263 -20.19 -32.62 -16.32
C GLY A 263 -20.35 -33.09 -17.75
N ALA A 264 -21.48 -32.70 -18.37
CA ALA A 264 -21.83 -33.11 -19.74
C ALA A 264 -20.91 -32.61 -20.82
N ASN A 265 -20.21 -31.46 -20.55
CA ASN A 265 -19.26 -30.80 -21.44
C ASN A 265 -17.82 -30.93 -20.94
N ALA A 266 -17.49 -32.00 -20.21
CA ALA A 266 -16.15 -32.20 -19.69
C ALA A 266 -15.13 -32.39 -20.82
N GLU A 267 -14.08 -31.57 -20.78
CA GLU A 267 -12.96 -31.69 -21.70
C GLU A 267 -11.89 -32.65 -21.12
N PRO A 268 -11.26 -33.49 -21.93
CA PRO A 268 -10.33 -34.49 -21.47
C PRO A 268 -9.06 -33.88 -20.86
N GLN A 269 -8.70 -32.70 -21.30
CA GLN A 269 -7.59 -31.89 -20.76
C GLN A 269 -7.81 -30.42 -21.02
N GLY A 270 -7.22 -29.61 -20.18
CA GLY A 270 -7.21 -28.15 -20.28
C GLY A 270 -6.00 -27.57 -19.58
N PHE A 271 -5.51 -26.47 -20.10
CA PHE A 271 -4.36 -25.74 -19.57
C PHE A 271 -4.75 -24.28 -19.41
N LEU A 272 -4.26 -23.65 -18.37
CA LEU A 272 -4.52 -22.26 -18.04
C LEU A 272 -3.20 -21.58 -17.74
N ARG A 273 -2.97 -20.37 -18.29
CA ARG A 273 -1.79 -19.58 -17.97
C ARG A 273 -2.12 -18.10 -17.81
N VAL A 274 -1.29 -17.43 -17.01
CA VAL A 274 -1.24 -15.97 -16.93
C VAL A 274 -0.05 -15.51 -17.74
N VAL A 275 -0.28 -14.59 -18.67
CA VAL A 275 0.76 -13.95 -19.48
C VAL A 275 0.93 -12.53 -18.98
N VAL A 276 2.17 -12.15 -18.71
CA VAL A 276 2.54 -10.81 -18.28
C VAL A 276 3.36 -10.15 -19.37
N GLU A 277 2.94 -8.98 -19.78
CA GLU A 277 3.63 -8.14 -20.76
C GLU A 277 3.67 -6.70 -20.26
N ARG A 278 4.76 -6.02 -20.53
CA ARG A 278 4.89 -4.59 -20.38
C ARG A 278 5.67 -4.07 -21.59
N PRO A 279 4.94 -3.59 -22.63
CA PRO A 279 5.54 -3.17 -23.89
C PRO A 279 6.36 -1.88 -23.79
#